data_de2175e4e15dfcc448c1dc37953199fb
#
_entry.id   de2175e4e15dfcc448c1dc37953199fb
#
_cell.length_a   1.000
_cell.length_b   1.000
_cell.length_c   1.000
_cell.angle_alpha   90.00
_cell.angle_beta   90.00
_cell.angle_gamma   90.00
#
_symmetry.space_group_name_H-M   'P 1'
#
loop_
_entity.id
_entity.type
_entity.pdbx_description
1 polymer ?
#
loop_
_entity_poly.entity_id
_entity_poly.type
_entity_poly.pdbx_seq_one_letter_code
_entity_poly.pdbx_strand_id
1 'polypeptide(L)'
;MKSNPKQKAVYLALCILAAIVVWIFVDNFGNNGGAVMHTKWFRDVPITYTGETVLTERGFMLLDEDTVSTVDLEMEGTAFDLALLDKDYIRVTVDLSNVSRTGVQTVTSVIYGYTEEYFRQNITVSDRTPSVITINVAELYHKTVDVRCEISGNVAEGY
;
A
#
# COMPACT_ATOMS: atom_id res chain seq x y z
N MET A 1 -22.34 6.00 56.14
CA MET A 1 -22.99 5.56 54.90
C MET A 1 -22.23 4.38 54.32
N LYS A 2 -22.80 3.17 54.36
CA LYS A 2 -22.18 1.96 53.73
C LYS A 2 -22.45 2.02 52.22
N SER A 3 -21.51 2.47 51.43
CA SER A 3 -21.66 2.39 49.98
C SER A 3 -21.62 0.95 49.51
N ASN A 4 -22.56 0.56 48.69
CA ASN A 4 -22.76 -0.76 48.13
C ASN A 4 -21.51 -1.13 47.31
N PRO A 5 -20.92 -2.37 47.40
CA PRO A 5 -19.74 -2.76 46.66
C PRO A 5 -19.90 -2.61 45.12
N LYS A 6 -21.13 -2.77 44.60
CA LYS A 6 -21.49 -2.52 43.20
C LYS A 6 -21.33 -1.05 42.79
N GLN A 7 -21.69 -0.11 43.68
CA GLN A 7 -21.51 1.34 43.42
C GLN A 7 -20.05 1.73 43.39
N LYS A 8 -19.20 1.16 44.26
CA LYS A 8 -17.75 1.39 44.22
C LYS A 8 -17.13 0.90 42.94
N ALA A 9 -17.53 -0.28 42.47
CA ALA A 9 -17.06 -0.83 41.20
C ALA A 9 -17.45 0.05 40.00
N VAL A 10 -18.67 0.58 39.99
CA VAL A 10 -19.14 1.52 38.94
C VAL A 10 -18.36 2.83 38.96
N TYR A 11 -18.11 3.42 40.15
CA TYR A 11 -17.31 4.63 40.25
C TYR A 11 -15.84 4.40 39.79
N LEU A 12 -15.26 3.26 40.14
CA LEU A 12 -13.91 2.90 39.71
C LEU A 12 -13.83 2.75 38.20
N ALA A 13 -14.81 2.06 37.58
CA ALA A 13 -14.88 1.93 36.12
C ALA A 13 -15.03 3.29 35.42
N LEU A 14 -15.87 4.17 35.98
CA LEU A 14 -16.08 5.52 35.44
C LEU A 14 -14.82 6.40 35.56
N CYS A 15 -14.07 6.28 36.66
CA CYS A 15 -12.78 6.96 36.83
C CYS A 15 -11.73 6.47 35.84
N ILE A 16 -11.66 5.14 35.58
CA ILE A 16 -10.74 4.57 34.58
C ILE A 16 -11.12 5.08 33.19
N LEU A 17 -12.39 5.06 32.84
CA LEU A 17 -12.85 5.56 31.56
C LEU A 17 -12.54 7.05 31.37
N ALA A 18 -12.79 7.86 32.39
CA ALA A 18 -12.43 9.28 32.37
C ALA A 18 -10.92 9.50 32.21
N ALA A 19 -10.09 8.70 32.89
CA ALA A 19 -8.64 8.78 32.77
C ALA A 19 -8.17 8.42 31.36
N ILE A 20 -8.76 7.41 30.71
CA ILE A 20 -8.46 7.03 29.32
C ILE A 20 -8.83 8.17 28.36
N VAL A 21 -10.01 8.79 28.53
CA VAL A 21 -10.46 9.92 27.70
C VAL A 21 -9.51 11.11 27.84
N VAL A 22 -9.10 11.44 29.07
CA VAL A 22 -8.15 12.53 29.33
C VAL A 22 -6.79 12.20 28.74
N TRP A 23 -6.32 10.95 28.84
CA TRP A 23 -5.05 10.52 28.26
C TRP A 23 -5.07 10.66 26.72
N ILE A 24 -6.10 10.16 26.06
CA ILE A 24 -6.28 10.32 24.61
C ILE A 24 -6.29 11.80 24.22
N PHE A 25 -7.01 12.63 25.00
CA PHE A 25 -7.06 14.07 24.73
C PHE A 25 -5.67 14.74 24.86
N VAL A 26 -4.93 14.40 25.91
CA VAL A 26 -3.56 14.95 26.12
C VAL A 26 -2.59 14.47 25.05
N ASP A 27 -2.69 13.20 24.65
CA ASP A 27 -1.79 12.63 23.62
C ASP A 27 -2.04 13.28 22.25
N ASN A 28 -3.30 13.58 21.92
CA ASN A 28 -3.62 14.19 20.63
C ASN A 28 -3.54 15.72 20.61
N PHE A 29 -3.72 16.40 21.74
CA PHE A 29 -3.84 17.87 21.78
C PHE A 29 -2.91 18.54 22.82
N GLY A 30 -2.19 17.78 23.63
CA GLY A 30 -1.58 18.25 24.88
C GLY A 30 -0.23 18.94 24.78
N ASN A 31 0.46 18.96 23.65
CA ASN A 31 1.76 19.61 23.54
C ASN A 31 1.67 20.91 22.72
N ASN A 32 1.49 22.05 23.41
CA ASN A 32 1.50 23.40 22.80
C ASN A 32 0.51 23.62 21.64
N GLY A 33 -0.63 22.92 21.63
CA GLY A 33 -1.66 23.06 20.59
C GLY A 33 -1.35 22.31 19.29
N GLY A 34 -0.31 21.48 19.26
CA GLY A 34 -0.01 20.56 18.17
C GLY A 34 -0.24 19.11 18.57
N ALA A 35 -0.81 18.31 17.68
CA ALA A 35 -0.93 16.86 17.89
C ALA A 35 0.48 16.23 18.01
N VAL A 36 0.66 15.32 18.98
CA VAL A 36 1.90 14.54 19.10
C VAL A 36 1.95 13.57 17.91
N MET A 37 2.95 13.73 17.07
CA MET A 37 3.18 12.84 15.93
C MET A 37 3.96 11.61 16.37
N HIS A 38 3.51 10.47 15.91
CA HIS A 38 4.10 9.15 16.10
C HIS A 38 4.44 8.54 14.75
N THR A 39 5.36 7.58 14.72
CA THR A 39 5.69 6.82 13.53
C THR A 39 5.29 5.35 13.69
N LYS A 40 4.88 4.72 12.58
CA LYS A 40 4.54 3.30 12.51
C LYS A 40 4.96 2.72 11.16
N TRP A 41 5.63 1.56 11.20
CA TRP A 41 6.01 0.83 10.00
C TRP A 41 4.89 -0.08 9.51
N PHE A 42 4.61 0.02 8.22
CA PHE A 42 3.74 -0.89 7.48
C PHE A 42 4.61 -1.67 6.49
N ARG A 43 4.66 -2.99 6.67
CA ARG A 43 5.51 -3.88 5.88
C ARG A 43 4.74 -4.53 4.75
N ASP A 44 5.47 -4.84 3.66
CA ASP A 44 4.93 -5.56 2.49
C ASP A 44 3.69 -4.88 1.89
N VAL A 45 3.73 -3.54 1.77
CA VAL A 45 2.67 -2.79 1.09
C VAL A 45 2.81 -3.03 -0.41
N PRO A 46 1.75 -3.53 -1.10
CA PRO A 46 1.84 -3.84 -2.52
C PRO A 46 1.96 -2.59 -3.38
N ILE A 47 2.81 -2.68 -4.41
CA ILE A 47 2.97 -1.64 -5.41
C ILE A 47 2.05 -1.94 -6.59
N THR A 48 1.27 -0.96 -7.03
CA THR A 48 0.46 -1.02 -8.25
C THR A 48 1.16 -0.24 -9.35
N TYR A 49 1.45 -0.91 -10.46
CA TYR A 49 2.00 -0.28 -11.65
C TYR A 49 0.88 0.23 -12.55
N THR A 50 1.01 1.46 -13.04
CA THR A 50 0.07 2.09 -13.97
C THR A 50 0.79 2.55 -15.22
N GLY A 51 0.04 2.74 -16.32
CA GLY A 51 0.64 3.13 -17.59
C GLY A 51 1.22 1.96 -18.41
N GLU A 52 0.95 0.71 -18.05
CA GLU A 52 1.40 -0.46 -18.81
C GLU A 52 0.89 -0.46 -20.25
N THR A 53 -0.33 0.05 -20.50
CA THR A 53 -0.89 0.19 -21.85
C THR A 53 -0.02 1.11 -22.70
N VAL A 54 0.39 2.26 -22.14
CA VAL A 54 1.27 3.21 -22.83
C VAL A 54 2.65 2.61 -23.07
N LEU A 55 3.15 1.82 -22.11
CA LEU A 55 4.41 1.10 -22.23
C LEU A 55 4.34 0.10 -23.39
N THR A 56 3.26 -0.70 -23.47
CA THR A 56 3.02 -1.71 -24.51
C THR A 56 2.85 -1.07 -25.90
N GLU A 57 2.15 0.05 -26.00
CA GLU A 57 1.99 0.81 -27.25
C GLU A 57 3.34 1.32 -27.78
N ARG A 58 4.31 1.56 -26.91
CA ARG A 58 5.68 1.93 -27.27
C ARG A 58 6.57 0.73 -27.61
N GLY A 59 6.03 -0.51 -27.54
CA GLY A 59 6.77 -1.72 -27.81
C GLY A 59 7.60 -2.22 -26.62
N PHE A 60 7.22 -1.86 -25.40
CA PHE A 60 7.88 -2.31 -24.18
C PHE A 60 6.94 -3.12 -23.31
N MET A 61 7.50 -3.95 -22.44
CA MET A 61 6.78 -4.69 -21.43
C MET A 61 7.54 -4.70 -20.10
N LEU A 62 6.80 -4.69 -19.00
CA LEU A 62 7.35 -4.87 -17.66
C LEU A 62 7.64 -6.36 -17.43
N LEU A 63 8.79 -6.68 -16.90
CA LEU A 63 9.16 -8.02 -16.44
C LEU A 63 9.02 -8.08 -14.92
N ASP A 64 8.48 -9.20 -14.41
CA ASP A 64 8.38 -9.43 -12.96
C ASP A 64 9.75 -9.65 -12.32
N GLU A 65 10.71 -10.20 -13.09
CA GLU A 65 12.06 -10.42 -12.64
C GLU A 65 12.77 -9.07 -12.40
N ASP A 66 13.41 -8.92 -11.24
CA ASP A 66 14.06 -7.69 -10.77
C ASP A 66 13.13 -6.47 -10.60
N THR A 67 11.81 -6.65 -10.68
CA THR A 67 10.83 -5.61 -10.40
C THR A 67 10.37 -5.68 -8.95
N VAL A 68 10.46 -4.56 -8.24
CA VAL A 68 10.04 -4.47 -6.83
C VAL A 68 8.52 -4.52 -6.75
N SER A 69 7.96 -5.52 -6.07
CA SER A 69 6.51 -5.72 -5.94
C SER A 69 5.89 -5.17 -4.66
N THR A 70 6.71 -4.99 -3.62
CA THR A 70 6.27 -4.48 -2.31
C THR A 70 7.24 -3.46 -1.76
N VAL A 71 6.78 -2.63 -0.84
CA VAL A 71 7.57 -1.62 -0.14
C VAL A 71 7.16 -1.54 1.32
N ASP A 72 8.14 -1.36 2.19
CA ASP A 72 7.90 -1.02 3.60
C ASP A 72 7.84 0.49 3.73
N LEU A 73 6.81 1.00 4.41
CA LEU A 73 6.58 2.42 4.59
C LEU A 73 6.57 2.79 6.07
N GLU A 74 7.31 3.82 6.44
CA GLU A 74 7.15 4.49 7.72
C GLU A 74 6.15 5.63 7.55
N MET A 75 5.06 5.53 8.31
CA MET A 75 3.99 6.52 8.31
C MET A 75 4.05 7.35 9.58
N GLU A 76 3.85 8.66 9.44
CA GLU A 76 3.80 9.62 10.54
C GLU A 76 2.39 10.21 10.66
N GLY A 77 1.85 10.22 11.87
CA GLY A 77 0.53 10.74 12.19
C GLY A 77 0.26 10.71 13.69
N THR A 78 -0.98 11.03 14.09
CA THR A 78 -1.36 10.88 15.50
C THR A 78 -1.45 9.39 15.88
N ALA A 79 -1.32 9.08 17.17
CA ALA A 79 -1.48 7.70 17.66
C ALA A 79 -2.83 7.10 17.28
N PHE A 80 -3.88 7.92 17.28
CA PHE A 80 -5.24 7.51 16.90
C PHE A 80 -5.32 7.19 15.40
N ASP A 81 -4.81 8.06 14.53
CA ASP A 81 -4.86 7.87 13.07
C ASP A 81 -4.05 6.64 12.65
N LEU A 82 -2.85 6.45 13.23
CA LEU A 82 -2.01 5.29 12.97
C LEU A 82 -2.59 3.98 13.51
N ALA A 83 -3.42 4.03 14.57
CA ALA A 83 -4.12 2.86 15.09
C ALA A 83 -5.27 2.43 14.17
N LEU A 84 -5.95 3.39 13.53
CA LEU A 84 -7.03 3.13 12.57
C LEU A 84 -6.50 2.73 11.18
N LEU A 85 -5.28 3.15 10.82
CA LEU A 85 -4.70 2.84 9.51
C LEU A 85 -4.31 1.37 9.42
N ASP A 86 -4.90 0.66 8.45
CA ASP A 86 -4.47 -0.65 7.99
C ASP A 86 -3.74 -0.53 6.65
N LYS A 87 -2.88 -1.52 6.34
CA LYS A 87 -2.15 -1.57 5.07
C LYS A 87 -3.08 -1.59 3.85
N ASP A 88 -4.30 -2.13 3.99
CA ASP A 88 -5.28 -2.22 2.90
C ASP A 88 -5.84 -0.84 2.49
N TYR A 89 -5.67 0.17 3.33
CA TYR A 89 -6.01 1.56 3.01
C TYR A 89 -4.87 2.31 2.31
N ILE A 90 -3.65 1.75 2.31
CA ILE A 90 -2.47 2.38 1.71
C ILE A 90 -2.36 1.94 0.26
N ARG A 91 -2.18 2.88 -0.64
CA ARG A 91 -1.93 2.64 -2.06
C ARG A 91 -0.60 3.24 -2.48
N VAL A 92 0.24 2.40 -3.05
CA VAL A 92 1.50 2.82 -3.67
C VAL A 92 1.37 2.60 -5.16
N THR A 93 1.46 3.67 -5.93
CA THR A 93 1.32 3.62 -7.39
C THR A 93 2.58 4.13 -8.05
N VAL A 94 3.07 3.38 -9.02
CA VAL A 94 4.22 3.73 -9.85
C VAL A 94 3.74 3.95 -11.27
N ASP A 95 4.01 5.13 -11.83
CA ASP A 95 3.62 5.47 -13.20
C ASP A 95 4.75 5.13 -14.18
N LEU A 96 4.45 4.23 -15.11
CA LEU A 96 5.35 3.76 -16.16
C LEU A 96 5.28 4.60 -17.45
N SER A 97 4.40 5.59 -17.52
CA SER A 97 4.14 6.35 -18.76
C SER A 97 5.38 7.07 -19.30
N ASN A 98 6.34 7.39 -18.43
CA ASN A 98 7.58 8.08 -18.80
C ASN A 98 8.75 7.14 -19.07
N VAL A 99 8.55 5.84 -18.95
CA VAL A 99 9.58 4.83 -19.22
C VAL A 99 9.85 4.74 -20.71
N SER A 100 11.12 4.88 -21.11
CA SER A 100 11.52 4.96 -22.52
C SER A 100 12.75 4.11 -22.86
N ARG A 101 13.24 3.29 -21.94
CA ARG A 101 14.42 2.44 -22.11
C ARG A 101 14.15 1.02 -21.63
N THR A 102 14.88 0.08 -22.18
CA THR A 102 14.90 -1.33 -21.74
C THR A 102 15.93 -1.55 -20.64
N GLY A 103 15.80 -2.68 -19.94
CA GLY A 103 16.67 -3.10 -18.85
C GLY A 103 16.21 -2.64 -17.48
N VAL A 104 17.05 -2.92 -16.52
CA VAL A 104 16.80 -2.56 -15.11
C VAL A 104 17.00 -1.05 -14.92
N GLN A 105 15.98 -0.38 -14.43
CA GLN A 105 16.01 1.07 -14.21
C GLN A 105 15.25 1.48 -12.96
N THR A 106 15.58 2.64 -12.46
CA THR A 106 14.98 3.23 -11.27
C THR A 106 13.83 4.14 -11.64
N VAL A 107 12.70 3.98 -10.96
CA VAL A 107 11.55 4.88 -11.08
C VAL A 107 11.48 5.82 -9.89
N THR A 108 11.38 7.10 -10.18
CA THR A 108 11.24 8.17 -9.17
C THR A 108 9.79 8.65 -9.00
N SER A 109 8.94 8.37 -10.00
CA SER A 109 7.52 8.78 -9.98
C SER A 109 6.69 7.78 -9.17
N VAL A 110 6.75 7.91 -7.85
CA VAL A 110 5.98 7.10 -6.90
C VAL A 110 4.93 7.98 -6.26
N ILE A 111 3.68 7.57 -6.37
CA ILE A 111 2.54 8.27 -5.80
C ILE A 111 2.03 7.46 -4.61
N TYR A 112 1.99 8.10 -3.45
CA TYR A 112 1.37 7.55 -2.25
C TYR A 112 -0.05 8.06 -2.13
N GLY A 113 -0.98 7.17 -1.93
CA GLY A 113 -2.38 7.49 -1.77
C GLY A 113 -3.04 6.65 -0.68
N TYR A 114 -4.22 7.05 -0.31
CA TYR A 114 -5.06 6.31 0.64
C TYR A 114 -6.42 6.06 0.01
N THR A 115 -7.05 4.95 0.36
CA THR A 115 -8.42 4.65 -0.09
C THR A 115 -9.42 5.64 0.53
N GLU A 116 -9.14 6.07 1.77
CA GLU A 116 -9.97 7.00 2.53
C GLU A 116 -9.35 8.41 2.54
N GLU A 117 -10.14 9.44 2.20
CA GLU A 117 -9.68 10.84 2.19
C GLU A 117 -9.24 11.33 3.59
N TYR A 118 -9.81 10.76 4.64
CA TYR A 118 -9.44 11.05 6.02
C TYR A 118 -7.94 10.86 6.28
N PHE A 119 -7.36 9.74 5.83
CA PHE A 119 -5.94 9.45 6.06
C PHE A 119 -5.02 10.37 5.25
N ARG A 120 -5.45 10.83 4.08
CA ARG A 120 -4.67 11.76 3.23
C ARG A 120 -4.31 13.05 3.95
N GLN A 121 -5.20 13.55 4.81
CA GLN A 121 -5.02 14.82 5.52
C GLN A 121 -4.23 14.68 6.80
N ASN A 122 -4.25 13.51 7.42
CA ASN A 122 -3.77 13.30 8.79
C ASN A 122 -2.50 12.45 8.88
N ILE A 123 -2.14 11.73 7.80
CA ILE A 123 -1.00 10.81 7.78
C ILE A 123 -0.08 11.14 6.61
N THR A 124 1.22 11.15 6.88
CA THR A 124 2.26 11.37 5.88
C THR A 124 3.26 10.20 5.85
N VAL A 125 3.91 10.00 4.72
CA VAL A 125 5.01 9.02 4.58
C VAL A 125 6.29 9.71 5.01
N SER A 126 6.95 9.20 6.04
CA SER A 126 8.22 9.74 6.55
C SER A 126 9.43 9.04 5.94
N ASP A 127 9.37 7.71 5.76
CA ASP A 127 10.45 6.93 5.15
C ASP A 127 9.91 5.70 4.40
N ARG A 128 10.78 5.07 3.59
CA ARG A 128 10.45 3.86 2.82
C ARG A 128 11.66 2.95 2.61
N THR A 129 11.38 1.66 2.53
CA THR A 129 12.38 0.65 2.19
C THR A 129 11.83 -0.34 1.16
N PRO A 130 12.42 -0.50 -0.04
CA PRO A 130 13.63 0.18 -0.52
C PRO A 130 13.39 1.67 -0.80
N SER A 131 14.42 2.48 -0.61
CA SER A 131 14.36 3.93 -0.89
C SER A 131 14.13 4.24 -2.37
N VAL A 132 14.47 3.29 -3.22
CA VAL A 132 14.40 3.38 -4.67
C VAL A 132 13.61 2.19 -5.23
N ILE A 133 12.62 2.46 -6.07
CA ILE A 133 11.87 1.41 -6.75
C ILE A 133 12.54 1.10 -8.07
N THR A 134 12.93 -0.17 -8.25
CA THR A 134 13.54 -0.69 -9.46
C THR A 134 12.50 -1.45 -10.27
N ILE A 135 12.53 -1.26 -11.59
CA ILE A 135 11.72 -2.00 -12.57
C ILE A 135 12.64 -2.59 -13.63
N ASN A 136 12.21 -3.69 -14.22
CA ASN A 136 12.88 -4.30 -15.36
C ASN A 136 11.96 -4.26 -16.58
N VAL A 137 12.44 -3.70 -17.67
CA VAL A 137 11.66 -3.47 -18.90
C VAL A 137 12.31 -4.16 -20.09
N ALA A 138 11.54 -4.95 -20.81
CA ALA A 138 11.98 -5.59 -22.06
C ALA A 138 11.30 -4.98 -23.28
N GLU A 139 11.90 -5.18 -24.44
CA GLU A 139 11.28 -4.86 -25.72
C GLU A 139 10.31 -5.97 -26.12
N LEU A 140 9.11 -5.57 -26.58
CA LEU A 140 8.07 -6.49 -26.99
C LEU A 140 8.23 -6.81 -28.48
N TYR A 141 8.52 -8.08 -28.79
CA TYR A 141 8.60 -8.55 -30.16
C TYR A 141 7.38 -9.35 -30.54
N HIS A 142 6.76 -9.00 -31.67
CA HIS A 142 5.67 -9.76 -32.28
C HIS A 142 6.23 -10.64 -33.38
N LYS A 143 5.99 -11.95 -33.30
CA LYS A 143 6.34 -12.92 -34.33
C LYS A 143 5.11 -13.71 -34.74
N THR A 144 4.78 -13.68 -36.03
CA THR A 144 3.75 -14.55 -36.59
C THR A 144 4.34 -15.94 -36.80
N VAL A 145 3.67 -16.96 -36.27
CA VAL A 145 4.09 -18.36 -36.39
C VAL A 145 2.96 -19.12 -37.09
N ASP A 146 3.30 -19.83 -38.16
CA ASP A 146 2.35 -20.74 -38.81
C ASP A 146 2.13 -21.97 -37.92
N VAL A 147 0.90 -22.19 -37.52
CA VAL A 147 0.51 -23.37 -36.73
C VAL A 147 -0.07 -24.42 -37.72
N ARG A 148 0.62 -25.54 -37.84
CA ARG A 148 0.08 -26.73 -38.56
C ARG A 148 -0.41 -27.71 -37.52
N CYS A 149 -1.70 -28.04 -37.60
CA CYS A 149 -2.28 -29.14 -36.85
C CYS A 149 -2.19 -30.42 -37.68
N GLU A 150 -1.37 -31.36 -37.25
CA GLU A 150 -1.37 -32.74 -37.82
C GLU A 150 -2.36 -33.54 -36.96
N ILE A 151 -3.47 -33.93 -37.62
CA ILE A 151 -4.45 -34.85 -37.01
C ILE A 151 -3.99 -36.27 -37.30
N SER A 152 -3.46 -36.92 -36.27
CA SER A 152 -3.09 -38.35 -36.30
C SER A 152 -4.21 -39.15 -35.65
N GLY A 153 -4.91 -39.92 -36.45
CA GLY A 153 -5.97 -40.84 -36.00
C GLY A 153 -6.72 -41.46 -37.19
N ASN A 154 -7.18 -42.66 -37.02
CA ASN A 154 -8.10 -43.29 -37.99
C ASN A 154 -9.50 -42.72 -37.76
N VAL A 155 -10.13 -42.20 -38.83
CA VAL A 155 -11.55 -41.86 -38.84
C VAL A 155 -12.33 -43.16 -38.63
N ALA A 156 -13.24 -43.22 -37.67
CA ALA A 156 -14.11 -44.33 -37.46
C ALA A 156 -14.98 -44.50 -38.72
N GLU A 157 -15.03 -45.72 -39.28
CA GLU A 157 -15.89 -46.03 -40.44
C GLU A 157 -17.35 -45.74 -40.06
N GLY A 158 -17.98 -44.80 -40.74
CA GLY A 158 -19.41 -44.54 -40.61
C GLY A 158 -19.84 -43.13 -40.27
N TYR A 159 -18.94 -42.14 -40.33
CA TYR A 159 -19.31 -40.73 -40.25
C TYR A 159 -18.78 -39.92 -41.43
#